data_74dc575b5591e3c67509947554250f57
#
_entry.id   74dc575b5591e3c67509947554250f57
#
_cell.length_a   1.000
_cell.length_b   1.000
_cell.length_c   1.000
_cell.angle_alpha   90.00
_cell.angle_beta   90.00
_cell.angle_gamma   90.00
#
_symmetry.space_group_name_H-M   'P 1'
#
loop_
_entity.id
_entity.type
_entity.pdbx_description
1 polymer ?
#
loop_
_entity_poly.entity_id
_entity_poly.type
_entity_poly.pdbx_seq_one_letter_code
_entity_poly.pdbx_strand_id
1 'polypeptide(L)'
;MKPQFVRGMMVLMVVGALIGVGTTWAQLGGVVEPAGADGSVDWTKGVVMATGFGAPPPTAVNAAQARALAERAAFLVATRNLLEVVKGIRVDSATLVENMMVSSDVIKTEVSGFVQGAQIVKKQVSPDGSVQVTVAMKLNGDFSSAFLPQSSEGPEVIPMPQGQGTPSAAFTGLIVDARGSGVRPAVAPKIRNEEGREVYGSAFVNRQYAVEQGMVGYLKDIESAKGNPRVTDRPLLVKALKTDGPNKTDLVISNNDAQVLHGMKENLTFLEKARVMVILD
;
A
#
# COMPACT_ATOMS: atom_id res chain seq x y z
N MET A 1 5.04 -61.83 -56.87
CA MET A 1 4.02 -61.55 -55.85
C MET A 1 4.55 -60.54 -54.88
N LYS A 2 4.06 -59.29 -54.92
CA LYS A 2 4.46 -58.19 -54.05
C LYS A 2 3.34 -57.97 -53.01
N PRO A 3 3.67 -57.83 -51.72
CA PRO A 3 2.67 -57.39 -50.74
C PRO A 3 2.56 -55.84 -50.72
N GLN A 4 1.32 -55.39 -50.66
CA GLN A 4 0.97 -53.96 -50.58
C GLN A 4 1.08 -53.48 -49.14
N PHE A 5 1.81 -52.39 -48.95
CA PHE A 5 1.88 -51.63 -47.70
C PHE A 5 0.68 -50.74 -47.56
N VAL A 6 -0.15 -50.99 -46.52
CA VAL A 6 -1.26 -50.11 -46.11
C VAL A 6 -0.65 -49.02 -45.21
N ARG A 7 -0.65 -47.78 -45.67
CA ARG A 7 -0.28 -46.60 -44.88
C ARG A 7 -1.45 -46.21 -43.97
N GLY A 8 -1.36 -46.53 -42.70
CA GLY A 8 -2.24 -46.00 -41.67
C GLY A 8 -1.93 -44.53 -41.41
N MET A 9 -2.91 -43.65 -41.69
CA MET A 9 -2.87 -42.21 -41.44
C MET A 9 -3.23 -41.99 -39.95
N MET A 10 -2.21 -41.68 -39.15
CA MET A 10 -2.35 -41.35 -37.71
C MET A 10 -2.81 -39.90 -37.63
N VAL A 11 -4.10 -39.68 -37.32
CA VAL A 11 -4.63 -38.35 -37.00
C VAL A 11 -4.16 -37.94 -35.64
N LEU A 12 -3.23 -36.99 -35.59
CA LEU A 12 -2.76 -36.39 -34.36
C LEU A 12 -3.80 -35.35 -33.89
N MET A 13 -4.65 -35.70 -32.91
CA MET A 13 -5.48 -34.72 -32.20
C MET A 13 -4.59 -33.85 -31.33
N VAL A 14 -4.31 -32.63 -31.76
CA VAL A 14 -3.75 -31.59 -30.91
C VAL A 14 -4.85 -31.04 -30.03
N VAL A 15 -4.91 -31.54 -28.80
CA VAL A 15 -5.72 -30.91 -27.74
C VAL A 15 -5.00 -29.63 -27.34
N GLY A 16 -5.47 -28.50 -27.87
CA GLY A 16 -5.02 -27.17 -27.47
C GLY A 16 -5.49 -26.89 -26.03
N ALA A 17 -4.60 -27.09 -25.07
CA ALA A 17 -4.80 -26.57 -23.73
C ALA A 17 -4.75 -25.03 -23.81
N LEU A 18 -5.90 -24.38 -23.75
CA LEU A 18 -6.03 -22.96 -23.45
C LEU A 18 -5.53 -22.75 -22.01
N ILE A 19 -4.23 -22.57 -21.87
CA ILE A 19 -3.65 -22.02 -20.65
C ILE A 19 -4.09 -20.56 -20.61
N GLY A 20 -5.12 -20.30 -19.83
CA GLY A 20 -5.49 -18.94 -19.45
C GLY A 20 -4.26 -18.28 -18.80
N VAL A 21 -3.62 -17.37 -19.54
CA VAL A 21 -2.60 -16.48 -19.00
C VAL A 21 -3.31 -15.54 -18.05
N GLY A 22 -3.59 -16.03 -16.85
CA GLY A 22 -3.80 -15.17 -15.69
C GLY A 22 -2.51 -14.39 -15.54
N THR A 23 -2.52 -13.11 -15.90
CA THR A 23 -1.43 -12.19 -15.61
C THR A 23 -1.30 -12.10 -14.10
N THR A 24 -0.51 -12.97 -13.52
CA THR A 24 -0.03 -12.87 -12.16
C THR A 24 0.84 -11.62 -12.08
N TRP A 25 0.26 -10.52 -11.63
CA TRP A 25 0.96 -9.33 -11.18
C TRP A 25 1.65 -9.56 -9.81
N ALA A 26 2.00 -10.81 -9.51
CA ALA A 26 2.92 -11.16 -8.44
C ALA A 26 4.35 -10.76 -8.87
N GLN A 27 4.56 -9.46 -9.08
CA GLN A 27 5.91 -8.93 -9.17
C GLN A 27 6.54 -8.96 -7.78
N LEU A 28 7.62 -9.72 -7.68
CA LEU A 28 8.64 -9.80 -6.65
C LEU A 28 8.58 -8.65 -5.62
N GLY A 29 8.12 -8.96 -4.39
CA GLY A 29 8.37 -8.15 -3.21
C GLY A 29 7.36 -7.04 -2.87
N GLY A 30 6.34 -6.77 -3.68
CA GLY A 30 5.35 -5.72 -3.39
C GLY A 30 4.25 -6.15 -2.42
N VAL A 31 3.89 -5.25 -1.50
CA VAL A 31 2.75 -5.42 -0.58
C VAL A 31 1.49 -4.89 -1.25
N VAL A 32 0.73 -5.80 -1.86
CA VAL A 32 -0.55 -5.47 -2.50
C VAL A 32 -1.66 -6.18 -1.74
N GLU A 33 -2.62 -5.41 -1.23
CA GLU A 33 -3.79 -5.90 -0.49
C GLU A 33 -5.04 -5.77 -1.38
N PRO A 34 -5.75 -6.87 -1.68
CA PRO A 34 -7.05 -6.79 -2.33
C PRO A 34 -8.05 -6.05 -1.42
N ALA A 35 -8.90 -5.21 -2.00
CA ALA A 35 -9.86 -4.40 -1.26
C ALA A 35 -11.18 -4.31 -2.02
N GLY A 36 -12.27 -4.78 -1.42
CA GLY A 36 -13.55 -4.95 -2.12
C GLY A 36 -13.47 -5.99 -3.24
N ALA A 37 -14.47 -5.99 -4.12
CA ALA A 37 -14.55 -6.93 -5.24
C ALA A 37 -13.60 -6.56 -6.40
N ASP A 38 -13.43 -5.26 -6.64
CA ASP A 38 -12.80 -4.74 -7.85
C ASP A 38 -11.68 -3.73 -7.57
N GLY A 39 -11.08 -3.77 -6.37
CA GLY A 39 -10.06 -2.83 -5.97
C GLY A 39 -8.87 -3.46 -5.26
N SER A 40 -7.81 -2.67 -5.10
CA SER A 40 -6.60 -3.04 -4.37
C SER A 40 -5.83 -1.83 -3.88
N VAL A 41 -5.03 -2.05 -2.83
CA VAL A 41 -4.06 -1.08 -2.31
C VAL A 41 -2.67 -1.63 -2.49
N ASP A 42 -1.85 -0.98 -3.29
CA ASP A 42 -0.41 -1.25 -3.41
C ASP A 42 0.33 -0.37 -2.39
N TRP A 43 0.60 -0.92 -1.23
CA TRP A 43 1.26 -0.23 -0.14
C TRP A 43 2.75 0.05 -0.39
N THR A 44 3.38 -0.75 -1.25
CA THR A 44 4.78 -0.53 -1.65
C THR A 44 4.91 0.71 -2.53
N LYS A 45 3.97 0.88 -3.46
CA LYS A 45 3.95 2.04 -4.36
C LYS A 45 3.14 3.22 -3.80
N GLY A 46 2.36 3.00 -2.73
CA GLY A 46 1.45 4.00 -2.19
C GLY A 46 0.35 4.38 -3.19
N VAL A 47 -0.29 3.37 -3.81
CA VAL A 47 -1.33 3.58 -4.84
C VAL A 47 -2.57 2.75 -4.53
N VAL A 48 -3.73 3.38 -4.63
CA VAL A 48 -5.03 2.71 -4.59
C VAL A 48 -5.58 2.61 -5.99
N MET A 49 -6.12 1.44 -6.33
CA MET A 49 -6.72 1.18 -7.65
C MET A 49 -8.08 0.56 -7.50
N ALA A 50 -8.98 0.90 -8.43
CA ALA A 50 -10.25 0.20 -8.57
C ALA A 50 -10.67 0.11 -10.04
N THR A 51 -11.44 -0.93 -10.34
CA THR A 51 -11.90 -1.22 -11.69
C THR A 51 -13.41 -1.07 -11.75
N GLY A 52 -13.90 -0.56 -12.87
CA GLY A 52 -15.32 -0.46 -13.17
C GLY A 52 -15.62 -0.96 -14.56
N PHE A 53 -16.86 -1.39 -14.76
CA PHE A 53 -17.35 -1.96 -15.98
C PHE A 53 -18.56 -1.17 -16.49
N GLY A 54 -18.65 -0.95 -17.81
CA GLY A 54 -19.76 -0.27 -18.46
C GLY A 54 -20.17 -0.98 -19.74
N ALA A 55 -21.46 -1.27 -19.86
CA ALA A 55 -22.03 -1.83 -21.06
C ALA A 55 -22.55 -0.74 -22.02
N PRO A 56 -22.51 -0.95 -23.34
CA PRO A 56 -23.12 -0.04 -24.30
C PRO A 56 -24.64 -0.02 -24.11
N PRO A 57 -25.28 1.17 -24.00
CA PRO A 57 -26.71 1.23 -23.84
C PRO A 57 -27.41 0.91 -25.17
N PRO A 58 -28.55 0.18 -25.13
CA PRO A 58 -29.30 -0.18 -26.34
C PRO A 58 -29.93 1.05 -27.06
N THR A 59 -30.01 2.19 -26.38
CA THR A 59 -30.57 3.45 -26.89
C THR A 59 -29.54 4.30 -27.65
N ALA A 60 -28.31 3.83 -27.81
CA ALA A 60 -27.27 4.59 -28.51
C ALA A 60 -27.59 4.68 -30.02
N VAL A 61 -27.46 5.85 -30.59
CA VAL A 61 -27.79 6.11 -32.02
C VAL A 61 -26.74 5.50 -32.96
N ASN A 62 -25.51 5.33 -32.50
CA ASN A 62 -24.41 4.74 -33.27
C ASN A 62 -23.36 4.12 -32.33
N ALA A 63 -22.45 3.32 -32.92
CA ALA A 63 -21.40 2.62 -32.20
C ALA A 63 -20.43 3.54 -31.43
N ALA A 64 -20.14 4.73 -31.97
CA ALA A 64 -19.26 5.69 -31.31
C ALA A 64 -19.89 6.24 -30.04
N GLN A 65 -21.18 6.58 -30.10
CA GLN A 65 -21.94 7.04 -28.94
C GLN A 65 -22.08 5.91 -27.92
N ALA A 66 -22.41 4.69 -28.36
CA ALA A 66 -22.51 3.52 -27.50
C ALA A 66 -21.22 3.31 -26.66
N ARG A 67 -20.07 3.38 -27.34
CA ARG A 67 -18.75 3.22 -26.73
C ARG A 67 -18.42 4.35 -25.73
N ALA A 68 -18.70 5.61 -26.10
CA ALA A 68 -18.46 6.76 -25.22
C ALA A 68 -19.32 6.69 -23.94
N LEU A 69 -20.57 6.25 -24.06
CA LEU A 69 -21.46 6.07 -22.92
C LEU A 69 -21.03 4.89 -22.04
N ALA A 70 -20.59 3.77 -22.64
CA ALA A 70 -20.03 2.63 -21.92
C ALA A 70 -18.75 3.00 -21.15
N GLU A 71 -17.85 3.77 -21.76
CA GLU A 71 -16.63 4.26 -21.11
C GLU A 71 -16.96 5.17 -19.91
N ARG A 72 -17.91 6.09 -20.09
CA ARG A 72 -18.36 6.96 -19.01
C ARG A 72 -18.98 6.17 -17.85
N ALA A 73 -19.83 5.18 -18.16
CA ALA A 73 -20.41 4.30 -17.16
C ALA A 73 -19.32 3.51 -16.40
N ALA A 74 -18.35 2.92 -17.13
CA ALA A 74 -17.22 2.22 -16.52
C ALA A 74 -16.40 3.11 -15.58
N PHE A 75 -16.11 4.35 -15.98
CA PHE A 75 -15.40 5.32 -15.15
C PHE A 75 -16.17 5.65 -13.87
N LEU A 76 -17.48 5.90 -13.95
CA LEU A 76 -18.31 6.19 -12.78
C LEU A 76 -18.37 4.99 -11.81
N VAL A 77 -18.46 3.78 -12.33
CA VAL A 77 -18.41 2.56 -11.51
C VAL A 77 -17.04 2.39 -10.86
N ALA A 78 -15.95 2.58 -11.63
CA ALA A 78 -14.59 2.52 -11.10
C ALA A 78 -14.35 3.55 -9.97
N THR A 79 -14.85 4.78 -10.14
CA THR A 79 -14.73 5.84 -9.13
C THR A 79 -15.53 5.51 -7.87
N ARG A 80 -16.72 4.91 -8.00
CA ARG A 80 -17.49 4.43 -6.86
C ARG A 80 -16.77 3.32 -6.11
N ASN A 81 -16.25 2.32 -6.84
CA ASN A 81 -15.48 1.23 -6.26
C ASN A 81 -14.21 1.75 -5.57
N LEU A 82 -13.54 2.74 -6.16
CA LEU A 82 -12.37 3.39 -5.56
C LEU A 82 -12.72 4.05 -4.22
N LEU A 83 -13.87 4.74 -4.13
CA LEU A 83 -14.32 5.34 -2.87
C LEU A 83 -14.54 4.29 -1.77
N GLU A 84 -15.12 3.14 -2.11
CA GLU A 84 -15.32 2.05 -1.13
C GLU A 84 -13.97 1.47 -0.66
N VAL A 85 -13.00 1.30 -1.56
CA VAL A 85 -11.64 0.90 -1.19
C VAL A 85 -11.00 1.92 -0.25
N VAL A 86 -11.10 3.21 -0.58
CA VAL A 86 -10.51 4.31 0.20
C VAL A 86 -11.10 4.39 1.60
N LYS A 87 -12.41 4.22 1.75
CA LYS A 87 -13.07 4.17 3.07
C LYS A 87 -12.49 3.09 3.98
N GLY A 88 -12.14 1.94 3.42
CA GLY A 88 -11.56 0.80 4.15
C GLY A 88 -10.07 0.96 4.49
N ILE A 89 -9.40 2.02 4.06
CA ILE A 89 -7.98 2.25 4.37
C ILE A 89 -7.81 2.53 5.86
N ARG A 90 -6.85 1.82 6.47
CA ARG A 90 -6.44 2.03 7.85
C ARG A 90 -5.57 3.28 7.95
N VAL A 91 -6.00 4.24 8.76
CA VAL A 91 -5.20 5.41 9.10
C VAL A 91 -4.18 5.03 10.16
N ASP A 92 -4.65 4.45 11.26
CA ASP A 92 -3.86 3.98 12.40
C ASP A 92 -4.46 2.72 13.03
N SER A 93 -4.01 2.35 14.22
CA SER A 93 -4.43 1.13 14.92
C SER A 93 -5.90 1.10 15.35
N ALA A 94 -6.62 2.22 15.34
CA ALA A 94 -8.01 2.31 15.76
C ALA A 94 -8.93 2.93 14.70
N THR A 95 -8.36 3.63 13.70
CA THR A 95 -9.10 4.53 12.81
C THR A 95 -9.02 4.06 11.36
N LEU A 96 -10.17 4.04 10.68
CA LEU A 96 -10.30 3.93 9.23
C LEU A 96 -10.63 5.29 8.62
N VAL A 97 -10.36 5.47 7.34
CA VAL A 97 -10.76 6.68 6.58
C VAL A 97 -12.26 6.93 6.74
N GLU A 98 -13.10 5.90 6.67
CA GLU A 98 -14.55 6.01 6.84
C GLU A 98 -14.93 6.66 8.17
N ASN A 99 -14.29 6.27 9.28
CA ASN A 99 -14.55 6.86 10.59
C ASN A 99 -14.26 8.35 10.61
N MET A 100 -13.17 8.78 9.97
CA MET A 100 -12.81 10.19 9.88
C MET A 100 -13.76 10.97 8.97
N MET A 101 -14.24 10.38 7.87
CA MET A 101 -15.26 10.98 7.00
C MET A 101 -16.61 11.17 7.70
N VAL A 102 -16.96 10.27 8.63
CA VAL A 102 -18.18 10.41 9.44
C VAL A 102 -18.04 11.52 10.47
N SER A 103 -16.86 11.67 11.06
CA SER A 103 -16.58 12.64 12.11
C SER A 103 -16.24 14.06 11.60
N SER A 104 -15.91 14.22 10.30
CA SER A 104 -15.46 15.48 9.73
C SER A 104 -15.94 15.68 8.29
N ASP A 105 -16.76 16.69 8.06
CA ASP A 105 -17.20 17.07 6.71
C ASP A 105 -16.05 17.61 5.85
N VAL A 106 -15.01 18.17 6.46
CA VAL A 106 -13.81 18.63 5.76
C VAL A 106 -13.09 17.40 5.15
N ILE A 107 -12.78 16.39 5.97
CA ILE A 107 -12.16 15.15 5.49
C ILE A 107 -13.02 14.45 4.45
N LYS A 108 -14.33 14.40 4.65
CA LYS A 108 -15.26 13.82 3.68
C LYS A 108 -15.19 14.54 2.32
N THR A 109 -15.10 15.85 2.33
CA THR A 109 -15.00 16.67 1.11
C THR A 109 -13.65 16.45 0.41
N GLU A 110 -12.55 16.47 1.18
CA GLU A 110 -11.20 16.20 0.65
C GLU A 110 -11.10 14.81 0.02
N VAL A 111 -11.52 13.75 0.73
CA VAL A 111 -11.51 12.37 0.21
C VAL A 111 -12.35 12.27 -1.06
N SER A 112 -13.52 12.89 -1.09
CA SER A 112 -14.36 12.91 -2.30
C SER A 112 -13.66 13.61 -3.47
N GLY A 113 -12.96 14.70 -3.22
CA GLY A 113 -12.15 15.42 -4.21
C GLY A 113 -11.00 14.54 -4.75
N PHE A 114 -10.26 13.85 -3.89
CA PHE A 114 -9.17 12.93 -4.31
C PHE A 114 -9.69 11.80 -5.18
N VAL A 115 -10.82 11.17 -4.80
CA VAL A 115 -11.44 10.09 -5.58
C VAL A 115 -11.94 10.60 -6.93
N GLN A 116 -12.51 11.80 -7.01
CA GLN A 116 -12.93 12.42 -8.28
C GLN A 116 -11.74 12.77 -9.18
N GLY A 117 -10.58 13.07 -8.59
CA GLY A 117 -9.32 13.36 -9.29
C GLY A 117 -8.54 12.11 -9.72
N ALA A 118 -9.06 10.89 -9.47
CA ALA A 118 -8.39 9.65 -9.85
C ALA A 118 -8.15 9.56 -11.36
N GLN A 119 -6.98 9.03 -11.74
CA GLN A 119 -6.55 8.93 -13.12
C GLN A 119 -6.90 7.57 -13.72
N ILE A 120 -7.32 7.53 -14.98
CA ILE A 120 -7.47 6.27 -15.72
C ILE A 120 -6.07 5.74 -16.04
N VAL A 121 -5.74 4.56 -15.49
CA VAL A 121 -4.44 3.90 -15.72
C VAL A 121 -4.55 2.73 -16.68
N LYS A 122 -5.75 2.19 -16.87
CA LYS A 122 -6.00 1.11 -17.82
C LYS A 122 -7.41 1.21 -18.39
N LYS A 123 -7.53 0.94 -19.70
CA LYS A 123 -8.81 0.83 -20.39
C LYS A 123 -8.79 -0.37 -21.32
N GLN A 124 -9.82 -1.19 -21.27
CA GLN A 124 -10.02 -2.35 -22.15
C GLN A 124 -11.41 -2.30 -22.75
N VAL A 125 -11.50 -2.61 -24.04
CA VAL A 125 -12.77 -2.66 -24.77
C VAL A 125 -12.96 -4.08 -25.26
N SER A 126 -14.11 -4.65 -24.94
CA SER A 126 -14.50 -6.01 -25.36
C SER A 126 -15.17 -5.98 -26.74
N PRO A 127 -15.21 -7.13 -27.47
CA PRO A 127 -15.85 -7.21 -28.79
C PRO A 127 -17.34 -6.83 -28.80
N ASP A 128 -18.04 -7.01 -27.68
CA ASP A 128 -19.45 -6.64 -27.50
C ASP A 128 -19.67 -5.15 -27.26
N GLY A 129 -18.59 -4.34 -27.28
CA GLY A 129 -18.62 -2.91 -27.05
C GLY A 129 -18.60 -2.51 -25.57
N SER A 130 -18.57 -3.46 -24.65
CA SER A 130 -18.40 -3.16 -23.23
C SER A 130 -17.00 -2.63 -22.92
N VAL A 131 -16.88 -1.78 -21.90
CA VAL A 131 -15.63 -1.12 -21.52
C VAL A 131 -15.31 -1.42 -20.07
N GLN A 132 -14.06 -1.78 -19.80
CA GLN A 132 -13.50 -1.88 -18.47
C GLN A 132 -12.49 -0.74 -18.27
N VAL A 133 -12.62 -0.02 -17.16
CA VAL A 133 -11.72 1.09 -16.79
C VAL A 133 -11.13 0.79 -15.41
N THR A 134 -9.81 0.91 -15.27
CA THR A 134 -9.14 0.93 -13.98
C THR A 134 -8.68 2.35 -13.69
N VAL A 135 -9.08 2.88 -12.54
CA VAL A 135 -8.63 4.18 -12.03
C VAL A 135 -7.64 3.99 -10.88
N ALA A 136 -6.77 4.96 -10.69
CA ALA A 136 -5.79 4.96 -9.61
C ALA A 136 -5.66 6.34 -8.98
N MET A 137 -5.36 6.37 -7.67
CA MET A 137 -4.96 7.56 -6.92
C MET A 137 -3.77 7.24 -6.03
N LYS A 138 -2.97 8.26 -5.69
CA LYS A 138 -1.85 8.14 -4.75
C LYS A 138 -2.33 8.22 -3.31
N LEU A 139 -1.71 7.43 -2.42
CA LEU A 139 -1.89 7.51 -0.97
C LEU A 139 -1.00 8.60 -0.34
N ASN A 140 0.13 8.91 -0.96
CA ASN A 140 1.05 9.96 -0.49
C ASN A 140 0.66 11.32 -1.06
N GLY A 141 1.23 12.38 -0.53
CA GLY A 141 0.91 13.74 -0.93
C GLY A 141 -0.35 14.25 -0.23
N ASP A 142 -1.22 14.91 -0.98
CA ASP A 142 -2.42 15.57 -0.44
C ASP A 142 -3.34 14.62 0.31
N PHE A 143 -3.50 13.37 -0.18
CA PHE A 143 -4.32 12.38 0.50
C PHE A 143 -3.79 12.07 1.92
N SER A 144 -2.50 11.73 2.06
CA SER A 144 -1.93 11.46 3.39
C SER A 144 -1.96 12.69 4.29
N SER A 145 -1.82 13.89 3.72
CA SER A 145 -1.82 15.14 4.49
C SER A 145 -3.14 15.40 5.20
N ALA A 146 -4.25 14.92 4.67
CA ALA A 146 -5.58 15.05 5.28
C ALA A 146 -5.70 14.27 6.62
N PHE A 147 -4.88 13.25 6.82
CA PHE A 147 -4.93 12.36 7.99
C PHE A 147 -3.80 12.56 8.99
N LEU A 148 -2.78 13.34 8.62
CA LEU A 148 -1.66 13.63 9.51
C LEU A 148 -1.94 14.87 10.36
N PRO A 149 -1.50 14.90 11.64
CA PRO A 149 -1.64 16.08 12.49
C PRO A 149 -1.09 17.34 11.84
N GLN A 150 -1.78 18.45 12.01
CA GLN A 150 -1.39 19.77 11.45
C GLN A 150 -0.13 20.35 12.12
N SER A 151 0.08 20.05 13.40
CA SER A 151 1.23 20.49 14.17
C SER A 151 2.07 19.27 14.53
N SER A 152 3.25 19.17 13.97
CA SER A 152 4.36 18.50 14.63
C SER A 152 5.17 19.59 15.35
N GLU A 153 4.81 19.93 16.57
CA GLU A 153 5.85 20.29 17.52
C GLU A 153 6.81 19.10 17.47
N GLY A 154 8.10 19.35 17.19
CA GLY A 154 9.06 18.28 17.01
C GLY A 154 9.02 17.27 18.16
N PRO A 155 9.54 16.07 17.99
CA PRO A 155 9.37 15.00 18.95
C PRO A 155 9.75 15.51 20.34
N GLU A 156 8.81 15.42 21.28
CA GLU A 156 9.14 15.46 22.67
C GLU A 156 10.04 14.24 22.90
N VAL A 157 11.37 14.48 22.93
CA VAL A 157 12.35 13.44 23.19
C VAL A 157 12.10 12.95 24.60
N ILE A 158 11.29 11.91 24.75
CA ILE A 158 11.12 11.24 26.01
C ILE A 158 12.46 10.60 26.33
N PRO A 159 13.19 11.09 27.37
CA PRO A 159 14.48 10.52 27.72
C PRO A 159 14.27 9.05 28.09
N MET A 160 14.67 8.13 27.25
CA MET A 160 14.76 6.74 27.64
C MET A 160 16.01 6.54 28.50
N PRO A 161 15.97 5.71 29.56
CA PRO A 161 17.16 5.39 30.33
C PRO A 161 18.26 4.90 29.37
N GLN A 162 19.41 5.56 29.41
CA GLN A 162 20.55 5.18 28.57
C GLN A 162 21.05 3.80 29.00
N GLY A 163 20.80 2.79 28.14
CA GLY A 163 21.38 1.46 28.31
C GLY A 163 22.90 1.52 28.09
N GLN A 164 23.63 0.69 28.85
CA GLN A 164 25.09 0.54 28.71
C GLN A 164 25.42 -0.19 27.41
N GLY A 165 25.57 0.55 26.34
CA GLY A 165 25.97 0.03 25.03
C GLY A 165 25.76 1.10 23.98
N THR A 166 26.70 2.06 23.89
CA THR A 166 26.69 3.07 22.83
C THR A 166 27.01 2.39 21.50
N PRO A 167 26.10 2.42 20.51
CA PRO A 167 26.46 2.01 19.15
C PRO A 167 27.60 2.89 18.66
N SER A 168 28.65 2.30 18.14
CA SER A 168 29.88 3.00 17.71
C SER A 168 29.65 3.91 16.49
N ALA A 169 28.46 3.94 15.92
CA ALA A 169 28.12 4.76 14.76
C ALA A 169 26.60 4.90 14.56
N ALA A 170 26.15 6.11 14.19
CA ALA A 170 24.74 6.41 13.91
C ALA A 170 24.16 5.56 12.77
N PHE A 171 22.92 5.13 12.91
CA PHE A 171 22.17 4.45 11.85
C PHE A 171 21.63 5.45 10.83
N THR A 172 21.27 4.98 9.65
CA THR A 172 20.76 5.82 8.54
C THR A 172 19.26 5.65 8.29
N GLY A 173 18.65 4.63 8.89
CA GLY A 173 17.24 4.29 8.79
C GLY A 173 16.89 3.15 9.73
N LEU A 174 15.62 2.77 9.75
CA LEU A 174 15.07 1.67 10.52
C LEU A 174 14.39 0.67 9.59
N ILE A 175 14.68 -0.62 9.75
CA ILE A 175 13.93 -1.73 9.15
C ILE A 175 13.33 -2.54 10.28
N VAL A 176 12.01 -2.69 10.28
CA VAL A 176 11.28 -3.53 11.23
C VAL A 176 10.83 -4.80 10.52
N ASP A 177 11.42 -5.94 10.89
CA ASP A 177 10.95 -7.24 10.42
C ASP A 177 9.69 -7.65 11.21
N ALA A 178 8.54 -7.46 10.58
CA ALA A 178 7.24 -7.75 11.16
C ALA A 178 6.61 -9.04 10.61
N ARG A 179 7.37 -9.86 9.90
CA ARG A 179 6.89 -11.14 9.37
C ARG A 179 6.49 -12.07 10.51
N GLY A 180 5.38 -12.78 10.32
CA GLY A 180 4.78 -13.65 11.32
C GLY A 180 4.03 -12.94 12.44
N SER A 181 4.02 -11.58 12.48
CA SER A 181 3.29 -10.82 13.50
C SER A 181 1.82 -10.59 13.15
N GLY A 182 1.44 -10.79 11.88
CA GLY A 182 0.10 -10.50 11.38
C GLY A 182 -0.22 -9.01 11.29
N VAL A 183 0.80 -8.15 11.23
CA VAL A 183 0.61 -6.70 11.08
C VAL A 183 -0.02 -6.38 9.73
N ARG A 184 -0.89 -5.39 9.73
CA ARG A 184 -1.55 -4.85 8.53
C ARG A 184 -1.04 -3.45 8.24
N PRO A 185 -0.77 -3.11 6.97
CA PRO A 185 -0.29 -1.78 6.62
C PRO A 185 -1.33 -0.69 6.90
N ALA A 186 -0.86 0.52 7.21
CA ALA A 186 -1.67 1.70 7.48
C ALA A 186 -0.95 2.98 7.01
N VAL A 187 -1.66 4.10 6.93
CA VAL A 187 -1.12 5.41 6.54
C VAL A 187 -0.17 5.96 7.61
N ALA A 188 -0.55 5.84 8.88
CA ALA A 188 0.18 6.40 10.03
C ALA A 188 0.35 5.37 11.16
N PRO A 189 1.07 4.24 10.93
CA PRO A 189 1.31 3.24 11.96
C PRO A 189 2.25 3.79 13.03
N LYS A 190 2.18 3.21 14.22
CA LYS A 190 3.09 3.51 15.33
C LYS A 190 3.98 2.31 15.63
N ILE A 191 5.17 2.60 16.14
CA ILE A 191 6.06 1.61 16.75
C ILE A 191 6.15 1.96 18.23
N ARG A 192 5.93 0.96 19.09
CA ARG A 192 5.97 1.08 20.55
C ARG A 192 7.01 0.12 21.11
N ASN A 193 7.46 0.39 22.33
CA ASN A 193 8.23 -0.57 23.10
C ASN A 193 7.32 -1.52 23.89
N GLU A 194 7.88 -2.48 24.62
CA GLU A 194 7.14 -3.44 25.44
C GLU A 194 6.32 -2.78 26.54
N GLU A 195 6.69 -1.57 27.00
CA GLU A 195 5.99 -0.77 27.99
C GLU A 195 4.84 0.06 27.39
N GLY A 196 4.62 -0.02 26.07
CA GLY A 196 3.60 0.74 25.36
C GLY A 196 3.97 2.18 25.01
N ARG A 197 5.22 2.62 25.30
CA ARG A 197 5.67 3.95 24.90
C ARG A 197 5.90 4.01 23.40
N GLU A 198 5.45 5.09 22.78
CA GLU A 198 5.68 5.34 21.36
C GLU A 198 7.16 5.67 21.12
N VAL A 199 7.80 4.91 20.25
CA VAL A 199 9.19 5.12 19.83
C VAL A 199 9.28 5.62 18.38
N TYR A 200 8.19 5.50 17.63
CA TYR A 200 8.01 6.07 16.31
C TYR A 200 6.53 6.26 15.99
N GLY A 201 6.18 7.37 15.38
CA GLY A 201 4.83 7.72 14.96
C GLY A 201 4.79 9.17 14.48
N SER A 202 3.61 9.74 14.31
CA SER A 202 3.43 11.09 13.77
C SER A 202 4.10 12.19 14.59
N ALA A 203 4.31 11.99 15.89
CA ALA A 203 5.04 12.93 16.74
C ALA A 203 6.55 12.99 16.45
N PHE A 204 7.13 11.95 15.84
CA PHE A 204 8.56 11.85 15.55
C PHE A 204 8.93 12.28 14.14
N VAL A 205 7.97 12.39 13.24
CA VAL A 205 8.21 12.64 11.82
C VAL A 205 7.90 14.09 11.46
N ASN A 206 8.81 14.72 10.74
CA ASN A 206 8.50 15.99 10.12
C ASN A 206 7.38 15.79 9.09
N ARG A 207 6.32 16.58 9.20
CA ARG A 207 5.11 16.47 8.39
C ARG A 207 5.39 16.48 6.89
N GLN A 208 6.35 17.29 6.43
CA GLN A 208 6.68 17.37 5.01
C GLN A 208 7.17 16.01 4.47
N TYR A 209 8.08 15.33 5.19
CA TYR A 209 8.55 14.00 4.78
C TYR A 209 7.45 12.96 4.85
N ALA A 210 6.58 13.02 5.88
CA ALA A 210 5.44 12.11 5.99
C ALA A 210 4.46 12.29 4.83
N VAL A 211 4.22 13.50 4.36
CA VAL A 211 3.38 13.80 3.19
C VAL A 211 4.03 13.32 1.90
N GLU A 212 5.30 13.64 1.67
CA GLU A 212 5.99 13.34 0.41
C GLU A 212 6.18 11.85 0.17
N GLN A 213 6.56 11.09 1.18
CA GLN A 213 6.92 9.67 1.03
C GLN A 213 6.14 8.70 1.92
N GLY A 214 5.21 9.19 2.75
CA GLY A 214 4.48 8.42 3.76
C GLY A 214 5.28 8.19 5.03
N MET A 215 4.60 7.84 6.12
CA MET A 215 5.20 7.57 7.43
C MET A 215 6.20 6.41 7.39
N VAL A 216 5.85 5.32 6.71
CA VAL A 216 6.68 4.12 6.53
C VAL A 216 6.61 3.62 5.10
N GLY A 217 7.62 2.89 4.65
CA GLY A 217 7.57 2.08 3.43
C GLY A 217 7.27 0.61 3.79
N TYR A 218 6.58 -0.10 2.90
CA TYR A 218 6.24 -1.51 3.09
C TYR A 218 6.87 -2.37 2.01
N LEU A 219 7.53 -3.46 2.40
CA LEU A 219 8.08 -4.47 1.52
C LEU A 219 7.87 -5.87 2.11
N LYS A 220 8.14 -6.91 1.32
CA LYS A 220 8.11 -8.32 1.74
C LYS A 220 9.50 -8.92 1.94
N ASP A 221 10.53 -8.26 1.46
CA ASP A 221 11.89 -8.77 1.45
C ASP A 221 12.87 -7.83 2.16
N ILE A 222 13.65 -8.38 3.10
CA ILE A 222 14.63 -7.62 3.90
C ILE A 222 15.80 -7.13 3.03
N GLU A 223 16.28 -7.91 2.08
CA GLU A 223 17.42 -7.52 1.26
C GLU A 223 17.04 -6.36 0.33
N SER A 224 15.82 -6.41 -0.22
CA SER A 224 15.25 -5.27 -0.97
C SER A 224 15.10 -4.02 -0.10
N ALA A 225 14.78 -4.18 1.18
CA ALA A 225 14.67 -3.06 2.11
C ALA A 225 16.04 -2.46 2.45
N LYS A 226 17.07 -3.27 2.67
CA LYS A 226 18.45 -2.79 2.93
C LYS A 226 19.02 -1.99 1.76
N GLY A 227 18.65 -2.36 0.53
CA GLY A 227 19.04 -1.61 -0.68
C GLY A 227 18.16 -0.41 -1.00
N ASN A 228 17.13 -0.12 -0.20
CA ASN A 228 16.17 0.93 -0.50
C ASN A 228 16.72 2.32 -0.17
N PRO A 229 16.64 3.30 -1.09
CA PRO A 229 17.11 4.67 -0.87
C PRO A 229 16.48 5.35 0.36
N ARG A 230 15.31 4.87 0.82
CA ARG A 230 14.62 5.41 1.99
C ARG A 230 15.46 5.24 3.27
N VAL A 231 16.09 4.07 3.47
CA VAL A 231 16.86 3.75 4.68
C VAL A 231 18.37 3.89 4.50
N THR A 232 18.83 4.02 3.26
CA THR A 232 20.25 4.18 2.86
C THR A 232 21.17 3.05 3.34
N ASP A 233 22.43 3.34 3.67
CA ASP A 233 23.51 2.33 3.67
C ASP A 233 23.60 1.49 4.94
N ARG A 234 23.10 2.01 6.07
CA ARG A 234 23.31 1.38 7.39
C ARG A 234 22.06 1.45 8.26
N PRO A 235 20.95 0.80 7.85
CA PRO A 235 19.74 0.76 8.65
C PRO A 235 19.90 -0.11 9.91
N LEU A 236 19.26 0.29 11.00
CA LEU A 236 19.02 -0.58 12.14
C LEU A 236 17.95 -1.60 11.76
N LEU A 237 18.26 -2.89 11.91
CA LEU A 237 17.30 -3.97 11.71
C LEU A 237 16.80 -4.43 13.08
N VAL A 238 15.50 -4.35 13.30
CA VAL A 238 14.83 -4.83 14.51
C VAL A 238 13.71 -5.80 14.16
N LYS A 239 13.35 -6.67 15.10
CA LYS A 239 12.22 -7.60 14.93
C LYS A 239 11.01 -7.11 15.71
N ALA A 240 9.84 -7.07 15.08
CA ALA A 240 8.59 -6.87 15.79
C ALA A 240 8.26 -8.11 16.65
N LEU A 241 7.89 -7.88 17.90
CA LEU A 241 7.49 -8.92 18.84
C LEU A 241 6.02 -9.30 18.66
N LYS A 242 5.18 -8.31 18.42
CA LYS A 242 3.73 -8.45 18.22
C LYS A 242 3.16 -7.19 17.55
N THR A 243 1.91 -7.29 17.14
CA THR A 243 1.09 -6.14 16.74
C THR A 243 0.25 -5.63 17.90
N ASP A 244 -0.19 -4.37 17.81
CA ASP A 244 -1.08 -3.73 18.77
C ASP A 244 -2.23 -3.00 18.07
N GLY A 245 -3.32 -2.78 18.84
CA GLY A 245 -4.54 -2.11 18.40
C GLY A 245 -5.49 -3.00 17.57
N PRO A 246 -6.78 -2.61 17.49
CA PRO A 246 -7.83 -3.39 16.84
C PRO A 246 -7.59 -3.60 15.35
N ASN A 247 -6.98 -2.64 14.64
CA ASN A 247 -6.65 -2.76 13.22
C ASN A 247 -5.33 -3.52 12.98
N LYS A 248 -4.57 -3.90 14.03
CA LYS A 248 -3.28 -4.60 13.97
C LYS A 248 -2.25 -3.87 13.11
N THR A 249 -2.17 -2.56 13.23
CA THR A 249 -1.26 -1.73 12.43
C THR A 249 -0.05 -1.24 13.19
N ASP A 250 -0.15 -1.14 14.52
CA ASP A 250 0.95 -0.74 15.37
C ASP A 250 1.87 -1.94 15.67
N LEU A 251 3.15 -1.68 15.79
CA LEU A 251 4.18 -2.67 16.04
C LEU A 251 4.78 -2.49 17.44
N VAL A 252 5.07 -3.60 18.10
CA VAL A 252 5.81 -3.58 19.36
C VAL A 252 7.19 -4.18 19.13
N ILE A 253 8.24 -3.43 19.51
CA ILE A 253 9.64 -3.87 19.50
C ILE A 253 10.16 -4.02 20.93
N SER A 254 11.30 -4.69 21.09
CA SER A 254 11.90 -4.87 22.41
C SER A 254 12.32 -3.54 23.05
N ASN A 255 12.31 -3.49 24.38
CA ASN A 255 12.83 -2.35 25.12
C ASN A 255 14.29 -2.08 24.79
N ASN A 256 15.09 -3.14 24.54
CA ASN A 256 16.49 -3.01 24.14
C ASN A 256 16.62 -2.35 22.76
N ASP A 257 15.85 -2.78 21.76
CA ASP A 257 15.87 -2.16 20.43
C ASP A 257 15.40 -0.71 20.47
N ALA A 258 14.38 -0.41 21.29
CA ALA A 258 13.92 0.95 21.52
C ALA A 258 15.00 1.84 22.16
N GLN A 259 15.80 1.32 23.10
CA GLN A 259 16.94 2.03 23.70
C GLN A 259 18.06 2.28 22.67
N VAL A 260 18.37 1.29 21.83
CA VAL A 260 19.35 1.46 20.74
C VAL A 260 18.88 2.53 19.76
N LEU A 261 17.57 2.52 19.41
CA LEU A 261 16.97 3.47 18.48
C LEU A 261 17.05 4.92 19.00
N HIS A 262 16.73 5.14 20.28
CA HIS A 262 16.67 6.46 20.89
C HIS A 262 17.97 6.86 21.62
N GLY A 263 18.93 5.95 21.74
CA GLY A 263 20.19 6.17 22.47
C GLY A 263 21.14 7.20 21.87
N MET A 264 20.94 7.59 20.61
CA MET A 264 21.73 8.58 19.89
C MET A 264 20.83 9.63 19.25
N LYS A 265 21.15 10.92 19.41
CA LYS A 265 20.42 12.03 18.78
C LYS A 265 20.42 11.94 17.25
N GLU A 266 21.49 11.43 16.69
CA GLU A 266 21.65 11.23 15.25
C GLU A 266 20.60 10.26 14.69
N ASN A 267 20.17 9.27 15.47
CA ASN A 267 19.11 8.33 15.07
C ASN A 267 17.76 9.04 14.95
N LEU A 268 17.48 10.04 15.76
CA LEU A 268 16.24 10.81 15.67
C LEU A 268 16.12 11.53 14.33
N THR A 269 17.23 11.96 13.73
CA THR A 269 17.25 12.64 12.43
C THR A 269 16.69 11.77 11.30
N PHE A 270 16.96 10.46 11.29
CA PHE A 270 16.40 9.61 10.26
C PHE A 270 14.91 9.29 10.53
N LEU A 271 14.49 9.24 11.80
CA LEU A 271 13.07 9.10 12.15
C LEU A 271 12.28 10.33 11.71
N GLU A 272 12.79 11.55 11.96
CA GLU A 272 12.20 12.79 11.46
C GLU A 272 12.01 12.79 9.94
N LYS A 273 12.93 12.18 9.21
CA LYS A 273 12.89 12.02 7.74
C LYS A 273 12.04 10.82 7.28
N ALA A 274 11.26 10.19 8.14
CA ALA A 274 10.45 9.01 7.84
C ALA A 274 11.26 7.87 7.17
N ARG A 275 12.52 7.69 7.52
CA ARG A 275 13.40 6.64 6.97
C ARG A 275 13.15 5.30 7.66
N VAL A 276 11.93 4.82 7.55
CA VAL A 276 11.45 3.59 8.17
C VAL A 276 10.83 2.68 7.13
N MET A 277 11.21 1.40 7.18
CA MET A 277 10.66 0.32 6.36
C MET A 277 10.09 -0.76 7.27
N VAL A 278 8.96 -1.32 6.89
CA VAL A 278 8.31 -2.46 7.57
C VAL A 278 8.24 -3.63 6.60
N ILE A 279 8.72 -4.79 7.04
CA ILE A 279 8.72 -6.02 6.25
C ILE A 279 7.52 -6.86 6.67
N LEU A 280 6.67 -7.17 5.71
CA LEU A 280 5.44 -7.95 5.87
C LEU A 280 5.59 -9.35 5.28
N ASP A 281 4.61 -10.22 5.55
CA ASP A 281 4.51 -11.57 4.97
C ASP A 281 4.20 -11.57 3.46
#